data_298110619d8203e0657b0a802fe817ce
#
_entry.id   298110619d8203e0657b0a802fe817ce
#
_cell.length_a   1.000
_cell.length_b   1.000
_cell.length_c   1.000
_cell.angle_alpha   90.00
_cell.angle_beta   90.00
_cell.angle_gamma   90.00
#
_symmetry.space_group_name_H-M   'P 1'
#
loop_
_entity.id
_entity.type
_entity.pdbx_description
1 polymer ?
#
loop_
_entity_poly.entity_id
_entity_poly.type
_entity_poly.pdbx_seq_one_letter_code
_entity_poly.pdbx_strand_id
1 'polypeptide(L)'
;IKDTNVVKLDTLEFAMTYIATDSIGQFVEQTDTVTSIYKKVKVSKREEREAKKKKESLKISISKSVEIEGTPEIEFETPTFDFDTEALAIHEKNDSTEKPIPFKIAAVDSCGRKYKLEGNWEEGVSYEVVVDSGRVRDIYGLESDSTILIFRRKEKKEYSNIILKLE
;
A
#
# COMPACT_ATOMS: atom_id res chain seq x y z
N ILE A 1 -12.29 2.58 0.94
CA ILE A 1 -13.34 3.62 0.72
C ILE A 1 -14.01 3.28 -0.60
N LYS A 2 -15.30 2.89 -0.58
CA LYS A 2 -16.03 2.54 -1.80
C LYS A 2 -16.50 3.77 -2.61
N ASP A 3 -16.59 4.92 -1.97
CA ASP A 3 -17.02 6.17 -2.61
C ASP A 3 -15.87 7.18 -2.63
N THR A 4 -15.34 7.42 -3.82
CA THR A 4 -14.22 8.34 -4.04
C THR A 4 -14.63 9.80 -4.03
N ASN A 5 -15.92 10.11 -4.10
CA ASN A 5 -16.39 11.49 -4.00
C ASN A 5 -16.19 12.06 -2.59
N VAL A 6 -16.16 11.19 -1.57
CA VAL A 6 -15.89 11.59 -0.17
C VAL A 6 -14.54 12.30 -0.02
N VAL A 7 -13.54 11.93 -0.82
CA VAL A 7 -12.19 12.53 -0.79
C VAL A 7 -12.19 14.00 -1.24
N LYS A 8 -13.20 14.42 -2.00
CA LYS A 8 -13.33 15.79 -2.53
C LYS A 8 -14.07 16.73 -1.59
N LEU A 9 -14.61 16.21 -0.49
CA LEU A 9 -15.37 17.01 0.46
C LEU A 9 -14.44 17.72 1.44
N ASP A 10 -14.65 19.00 1.64
CA ASP A 10 -13.91 19.79 2.67
C ASP A 10 -14.46 19.52 4.09
N THR A 11 -15.63 18.89 4.22
CA THR A 11 -16.27 18.58 5.51
C THR A 11 -16.85 17.17 5.48
N LEU A 12 -16.53 16.39 6.51
CA LEU A 12 -17.08 15.05 6.72
C LEU A 12 -17.84 15.00 8.03
N GLU A 13 -19.04 14.43 7.99
CA GLU A 13 -19.85 14.15 9.16
C GLU A 13 -19.89 12.64 9.40
N PHE A 14 -19.57 12.24 10.62
CA PHE A 14 -19.61 10.86 11.07
C PHE A 14 -20.67 10.70 12.14
N ALA A 15 -21.68 9.87 11.89
CA ALA A 15 -22.64 9.47 12.90
C ALA A 15 -22.12 8.17 13.55
N MET A 16 -21.92 8.19 14.87
CA MET A 16 -21.54 7.04 15.68
C MET A 16 -22.71 6.65 16.58
N THR A 17 -23.19 5.44 16.42
CA THR A 17 -24.22 4.87 17.28
C THR A 17 -23.55 3.92 18.27
N TYR A 18 -23.81 4.11 19.54
CA TYR A 18 -23.27 3.31 20.64
C TYR A 18 -24.31 3.14 21.76
N ILE A 19 -24.07 2.16 22.61
CA ILE A 19 -24.94 1.91 23.78
C ILE A 19 -24.41 2.75 24.95
N ALA A 20 -25.24 3.65 25.47
CA ALA A 20 -24.97 4.46 26.64
C ALA A 20 -25.92 4.07 27.79
N THR A 21 -25.57 4.49 29.01
CA THR A 21 -26.45 4.31 30.18
C THR A 21 -27.20 5.62 30.40
N ASP A 22 -28.52 5.56 30.51
CA ASP A 22 -29.36 6.72 30.86
C ASP A 22 -29.26 7.07 32.35
N SER A 23 -29.97 8.12 32.75
CA SER A 23 -30.00 8.61 34.13
C SER A 23 -30.61 7.65 35.15
N ILE A 24 -31.28 6.62 34.71
CA ILE A 24 -31.90 5.55 35.53
C ILE A 24 -31.14 4.21 35.43
N GLY A 25 -29.95 4.18 34.77
CA GLY A 25 -29.10 3.02 34.67
C GLY A 25 -29.51 2.02 33.60
N GLN A 26 -30.41 2.37 32.67
CA GLN A 26 -30.80 1.52 31.53
C GLN A 26 -29.89 1.76 30.32
N PHE A 27 -29.61 0.70 29.57
CA PHE A 27 -28.87 0.78 28.32
C PHE A 27 -29.76 1.33 27.21
N VAL A 28 -29.36 2.44 26.63
CA VAL A 28 -30.04 3.09 25.51
C VAL A 28 -29.10 3.31 24.36
N GLU A 29 -29.62 3.21 23.15
CA GLU A 29 -28.86 3.50 21.95
C GLU A 29 -28.76 5.02 21.78
N GLN A 30 -27.52 5.54 21.72
CA GLN A 30 -27.23 6.96 21.54
C GLN A 30 -26.44 7.14 20.24
N THR A 31 -26.79 8.19 19.48
CA THR A 31 -26.08 8.56 18.26
C THR A 31 -25.49 9.95 18.41
N ASP A 32 -24.18 10.03 18.28
CA ASP A 32 -23.46 11.29 18.25
C ASP A 32 -22.90 11.56 16.83
N THR A 33 -22.91 12.85 16.47
CA THR A 33 -22.37 13.30 15.18
C THR A 33 -21.07 14.06 15.40
N VAL A 34 -19.99 13.59 14.77
CA VAL A 34 -18.69 14.25 14.78
C VAL A 34 -18.42 14.83 13.40
N THR A 35 -18.15 16.13 13.36
CA THR A 35 -17.82 16.84 12.13
C THR A 35 -16.32 17.05 12.02
N SER A 36 -15.70 16.57 10.95
CA SER A 36 -14.29 16.80 10.62
C SER A 36 -14.19 17.77 9.44
N ILE A 37 -13.44 18.85 9.62
CA ILE A 37 -13.27 19.90 8.60
C ILE A 37 -11.82 19.89 8.12
N TYR A 38 -11.61 19.70 6.82
CA TYR A 38 -10.30 19.82 6.21
C TYR A 38 -9.92 21.32 6.09
N LYS A 39 -8.91 21.73 6.85
CA LYS A 39 -8.35 23.08 6.75
C LYS A 39 -7.17 23.07 5.80
N LYS A 40 -7.32 23.69 4.64
CA LYS A 40 -6.18 23.92 3.73
C LYS A 40 -5.10 24.73 4.44
N VAL A 41 -3.91 24.16 4.58
CA VAL A 41 -2.75 24.90 5.08
C VAL A 41 -2.40 25.99 4.06
N LYS A 42 -2.28 27.24 4.51
CA LYS A 42 -1.81 28.32 3.64
C LYS A 42 -0.34 28.09 3.32
N VAL A 43 -0.07 27.58 2.12
CA VAL A 43 1.30 27.38 1.60
C VAL A 43 1.78 28.72 1.07
N SER A 44 3.07 29.05 1.29
CA SER A 44 3.64 30.26 0.72
C SER A 44 3.71 30.16 -0.82
N LYS A 45 3.65 31.30 -1.52
CA LYS A 45 3.77 31.32 -2.99
C LYS A 45 5.06 30.67 -3.52
N ARG A 46 6.10 30.59 -2.67
CA ARG A 46 7.36 29.94 -3.01
C ARG A 46 7.19 28.41 -2.96
N GLU A 47 6.59 27.90 -1.90
CA GLU A 47 6.30 26.48 -1.74
C GLU A 47 5.32 25.96 -2.81
N GLU A 48 4.30 26.76 -3.18
CA GLU A 48 3.42 26.43 -4.31
C GLU A 48 4.17 26.32 -5.65
N ARG A 49 5.17 27.19 -5.89
CA ARG A 49 5.99 27.12 -7.11
C ARG A 49 6.94 25.93 -7.09
N GLU A 50 7.49 25.57 -5.94
CA GLU A 50 8.35 24.39 -5.76
C GLU A 50 7.54 23.11 -5.87
N ALA A 51 6.34 23.04 -5.29
CA ALA A 51 5.41 21.91 -5.44
C ALA A 51 4.95 21.71 -6.89
N LYS A 52 4.64 22.81 -7.62
CA LYS A 52 4.29 22.73 -9.06
C LYS A 52 5.45 22.30 -9.96
N LYS A 53 6.70 22.54 -9.54
CA LYS A 53 7.90 22.06 -10.27
C LYS A 53 8.19 20.59 -9.99
N LYS A 54 7.85 20.10 -8.82
CA LYS A 54 7.96 18.69 -8.44
C LYS A 54 6.66 18.05 -8.85
N LYS A 55 6.65 17.36 -9.99
CA LYS A 55 5.49 16.54 -10.39
C LYS A 55 5.28 15.54 -9.26
N GLU A 56 4.20 15.69 -8.51
CA GLU A 56 3.85 14.71 -7.48
C GLU A 56 3.46 13.42 -8.20
N SER A 57 4.13 12.35 -7.85
CA SER A 57 3.83 11.00 -8.34
C SER A 57 3.48 10.10 -7.19
N LEU A 58 2.71 9.06 -7.47
CA LEU A 58 2.35 8.04 -6.50
C LEU A 58 3.61 7.30 -6.03
N LYS A 59 3.88 7.34 -4.74
CA LYS A 59 5.00 6.62 -4.15
C LYS A 59 4.66 5.15 -3.92
N ILE A 60 5.57 4.31 -4.36
CA ILE A 60 5.46 2.86 -4.32
C ILE A 60 6.69 2.31 -3.60
N SER A 61 6.48 1.35 -2.73
CA SER A 61 7.55 0.65 -2.01
C SER A 61 7.31 -0.86 -2.02
N ILE A 62 8.37 -1.64 -1.82
CA ILE A 62 8.31 -3.10 -1.71
C ILE A 62 9.18 -3.57 -0.54
N SER A 63 8.80 -4.69 0.07
CA SER A 63 9.61 -5.38 1.09
C SER A 63 10.91 -5.88 0.46
N LYS A 64 12.03 -5.23 0.77
CA LYS A 64 13.35 -5.53 0.15
C LYS A 64 13.87 -6.93 0.43
N SER A 65 13.52 -7.49 1.58
CA SER A 65 13.91 -8.84 1.99
C SER A 65 12.68 -9.62 2.39
N VAL A 66 12.48 -10.77 1.78
CA VAL A 66 11.32 -11.64 1.96
C VAL A 66 11.78 -12.93 2.64
N GLU A 67 11.09 -13.35 3.68
CA GLU A 67 11.33 -14.62 4.38
C GLU A 67 11.08 -15.82 3.46
N ILE A 68 11.63 -16.99 3.77
CA ILE A 68 11.50 -18.21 2.94
C ILE A 68 10.04 -18.60 2.74
N GLU A 69 9.20 -18.49 3.78
CA GLU A 69 7.78 -18.78 3.70
C GLU A 69 6.93 -17.52 3.42
N GLY A 70 7.60 -16.37 3.28
CA GLY A 70 6.95 -15.09 3.05
C GLY A 70 6.64 -14.84 1.57
N THR A 71 5.79 -13.85 1.36
CA THR A 71 5.42 -13.34 0.04
C THR A 71 5.81 -11.87 -0.03
N PRO A 72 6.44 -11.39 -1.13
CA PRO A 72 6.75 -9.97 -1.27
C PRO A 72 5.48 -9.14 -1.25
N GLU A 73 5.53 -8.01 -0.52
CA GLU A 73 4.42 -7.09 -0.41
C GLU A 73 4.79 -5.75 -1.02
N ILE A 74 3.91 -5.26 -1.90
CA ILE A 74 3.97 -3.91 -2.47
C ILE A 74 3.05 -2.99 -1.67
N GLU A 75 3.53 -1.81 -1.34
CA GLU A 75 2.78 -0.82 -0.57
C GLU A 75 2.77 0.53 -1.29
N PHE A 76 1.57 1.11 -1.37
CA PHE A 76 1.32 2.44 -1.90
C PHE A 76 1.12 3.45 -0.77
N GLU A 77 1.63 4.68 -0.92
CA GLU A 77 1.44 5.75 0.07
C GLU A 77 -0.04 6.07 0.26
N THR A 78 -0.81 6.04 -0.81
CA THR A 78 -2.26 6.30 -0.84
C THR A 78 -3.02 5.12 -1.42
N PRO A 79 -4.30 4.93 -1.07
CA PRO A 79 -5.12 3.86 -1.64
C PRO A 79 -5.19 3.95 -3.16
N THR A 80 -5.09 2.80 -3.84
CA THR A 80 -5.18 2.69 -5.29
C THR A 80 -6.52 2.12 -5.72
N PHE A 81 -6.94 2.50 -6.94
CA PHE A 81 -8.00 1.80 -7.68
C PHE A 81 -7.34 0.68 -8.51
N ASP A 82 -8.09 -0.16 -9.10
CA ASP A 82 -7.79 -1.09 -10.21
C ASP A 82 -6.30 -1.44 -10.40
N PHE A 83 -5.64 -1.85 -9.28
CA PHE A 83 -4.29 -2.35 -9.35
C PHE A 83 -4.30 -3.83 -9.74
N ASP A 84 -3.78 -4.14 -10.91
CA ASP A 84 -3.76 -5.48 -11.49
C ASP A 84 -2.36 -5.91 -11.97
N THR A 85 -2.27 -7.14 -12.50
CA THR A 85 -1.02 -7.73 -12.97
C THR A 85 -0.47 -7.06 -14.23
N GLU A 86 -1.29 -6.33 -14.98
CA GLU A 86 -0.84 -5.65 -16.20
C GLU A 86 -0.03 -4.37 -15.89
N ALA A 87 -0.14 -3.87 -14.66
CA ALA A 87 0.60 -2.70 -14.21
C ALA A 87 2.06 -3.00 -13.85
N LEU A 88 2.42 -4.28 -13.72
CA LEU A 88 3.72 -4.73 -13.27
C LEU A 88 4.35 -5.73 -14.26
N ALA A 89 5.68 -5.64 -14.39
CA ALA A 89 6.50 -6.70 -14.93
C ALA A 89 7.54 -7.14 -13.90
N ILE A 90 7.72 -8.45 -13.71
CA ILE A 90 8.70 -8.98 -12.76
C ILE A 90 9.70 -9.85 -13.50
N HIS A 91 10.98 -9.57 -13.28
CA HIS A 91 12.10 -10.28 -13.88
C HIS A 91 13.12 -10.67 -12.82
N GLU A 92 13.91 -11.70 -13.09
CA GLU A 92 15.09 -11.99 -12.30
C GLU A 92 16.19 -10.96 -12.58
N LYS A 93 16.77 -10.35 -11.55
CA LYS A 93 17.72 -9.24 -11.68
C LYS A 93 18.96 -9.56 -12.50
N ASN A 94 19.41 -10.81 -12.53
CA ASN A 94 20.64 -11.23 -13.21
C ASN A 94 20.37 -12.01 -14.50
N ASP A 95 19.11 -12.15 -14.91
CA ASP A 95 18.78 -12.82 -16.15
C ASP A 95 18.85 -11.86 -17.34
N SER A 96 19.85 -12.05 -18.20
CA SER A 96 20.01 -11.29 -19.44
C SER A 96 18.90 -11.54 -20.46
N THR A 97 18.02 -12.51 -20.21
CA THR A 97 16.90 -12.83 -21.11
C THR A 97 15.63 -12.04 -20.78
N GLU A 98 15.60 -11.33 -19.64
CA GLU A 98 14.46 -10.52 -19.16
C GLU A 98 13.10 -11.22 -19.28
N LYS A 99 13.08 -12.53 -19.06
CA LYS A 99 11.82 -13.29 -19.15
C LYS A 99 10.89 -12.89 -18.02
N PRO A 100 9.64 -12.49 -18.33
CA PRO A 100 8.68 -12.15 -17.31
C PRO A 100 8.29 -13.39 -16.49
N ILE A 101 8.31 -13.24 -15.19
CA ILE A 101 7.91 -14.29 -14.23
C ILE A 101 6.41 -14.16 -13.99
N PRO A 102 5.63 -15.24 -14.09
CA PRO A 102 4.20 -15.21 -13.83
C PRO A 102 3.94 -15.03 -12.32
N PHE A 103 3.02 -14.15 -11.97
CA PHE A 103 2.60 -13.87 -10.61
C PHE A 103 1.12 -13.52 -10.55
N LYS A 104 0.58 -13.48 -9.34
CA LYS A 104 -0.78 -12.99 -9.04
C LYS A 104 -0.70 -11.88 -7.99
N ILE A 105 -1.66 -11.00 -8.02
CA ILE A 105 -1.81 -9.94 -7.02
C ILE A 105 -2.97 -10.29 -6.10
N ALA A 106 -2.72 -10.26 -4.79
CA ALA A 106 -3.74 -10.45 -3.78
C ALA A 106 -3.77 -9.25 -2.84
N ALA A 107 -4.92 -8.61 -2.66
CA ALA A 107 -5.07 -7.51 -1.71
C ALA A 107 -4.87 -8.03 -0.27
N VAL A 108 -4.05 -7.33 0.50
CA VAL A 108 -3.80 -7.62 1.93
C VAL A 108 -4.78 -6.86 2.81
N ASP A 109 -5.09 -5.63 2.40
CA ASP A 109 -5.98 -4.76 3.15
C ASP A 109 -7.26 -4.41 2.34
N SER A 110 -8.28 -3.95 3.05
CA SER A 110 -9.52 -3.48 2.45
C SER A 110 -9.42 -2.05 1.90
N CYS A 111 -8.30 -1.37 2.15
CA CYS A 111 -8.07 0.02 1.77
C CYS A 111 -7.44 0.17 0.39
N GLY A 112 -6.92 -0.92 -0.20
CA GLY A 112 -6.24 -0.88 -1.50
C GLY A 112 -4.85 -0.22 -1.44
N ARG A 113 -4.12 -0.41 -0.32
CA ARG A 113 -2.75 0.10 -0.15
C ARG A 113 -1.69 -0.98 -0.18
N LYS A 114 -2.04 -2.20 0.24
CA LYS A 114 -1.08 -3.30 0.36
C LYS A 114 -1.54 -4.50 -0.45
N TYR A 115 -0.60 -5.03 -1.22
CA TYR A 115 -0.84 -6.17 -2.08
C TYR A 115 0.30 -7.16 -1.98
N LYS A 116 0.00 -8.44 -1.96
CA LYS A 116 0.95 -9.54 -2.06
C LYS A 116 1.17 -9.92 -3.51
N LEU A 117 2.43 -10.21 -3.84
CA LEU A 117 2.83 -10.73 -5.15
C LEU A 117 3.05 -12.24 -5.02
N GLU A 118 2.03 -13.02 -5.31
CA GLU A 118 2.07 -14.49 -5.24
C GLU A 118 2.70 -15.05 -6.50
N GLY A 119 3.85 -15.71 -6.35
CA GLY A 119 4.60 -16.30 -7.45
C GLY A 119 5.57 -17.35 -6.96
N ASN A 120 6.27 -17.99 -7.88
CA ASN A 120 7.32 -18.94 -7.54
C ASN A 120 8.66 -18.20 -7.41
N TRP A 121 8.97 -17.79 -6.19
CA TRP A 121 10.21 -17.07 -5.87
C TRP A 121 11.27 -18.05 -5.38
N GLU A 122 12.45 -18.05 -6.00
CA GLU A 122 13.58 -18.94 -5.61
C GLU A 122 14.38 -18.33 -4.45
N GLU A 123 14.92 -19.21 -3.58
CA GLU A 123 15.75 -18.80 -2.44
C GLU A 123 17.05 -18.14 -2.93
N GLY A 124 17.42 -17.01 -2.32
CA GLY A 124 18.63 -16.28 -2.64
C GLY A 124 18.60 -15.44 -3.90
N VAL A 125 17.54 -15.55 -4.69
CA VAL A 125 17.38 -14.81 -5.94
C VAL A 125 16.82 -13.42 -5.69
N SER A 126 17.34 -12.46 -6.44
CA SER A 126 16.85 -11.07 -6.45
C SER A 126 15.98 -10.83 -7.68
N TYR A 127 14.86 -10.16 -7.46
CA TYR A 127 13.87 -9.85 -8.49
C TYR A 127 13.71 -8.35 -8.65
N GLU A 128 13.51 -7.91 -9.88
CA GLU A 128 13.16 -6.55 -10.24
C GLU A 128 11.69 -6.49 -10.62
N VAL A 129 10.97 -5.58 -9.97
CA VAL A 129 9.57 -5.26 -10.24
C VAL A 129 9.55 -3.93 -10.96
N VAL A 130 9.19 -3.95 -12.22
CA VAL A 130 9.07 -2.76 -13.06
C VAL A 130 7.63 -2.30 -13.03
N VAL A 131 7.42 -1.05 -12.65
CA VAL A 131 6.14 -0.37 -12.71
C VAL A 131 6.20 0.67 -13.81
N ASP A 132 5.33 0.59 -14.79
CA ASP A 132 5.27 1.58 -15.87
C ASP A 132 4.59 2.88 -15.41
N SER A 133 5.02 3.99 -16.02
CA SER A 133 4.42 5.30 -15.76
C SER A 133 2.95 5.33 -16.17
N GLY A 134 2.09 5.87 -15.28
CA GLY A 134 0.66 6.05 -15.54
C GLY A 134 -0.19 4.80 -15.45
N ARG A 135 0.40 3.63 -15.11
CA ARG A 135 -0.34 2.36 -15.01
C ARG A 135 -1.10 2.20 -13.70
N VAL A 136 -0.63 2.83 -12.64
CA VAL A 136 -1.29 2.82 -11.34
C VAL A 136 -1.76 4.21 -11.00
N ARG A 137 -3.00 4.33 -10.53
CA ARG A 137 -3.59 5.60 -10.10
C ARG A 137 -4.18 5.46 -8.71
N ASP A 138 -3.96 6.47 -7.87
CA ASP A 138 -4.56 6.54 -6.55
C ASP A 138 -5.94 7.20 -6.54
N ILE A 139 -6.56 7.23 -5.35
CA ILE A 139 -7.89 7.84 -5.15
C ILE A 139 -7.90 9.36 -5.36
N TYR A 140 -6.75 10.03 -5.35
CA TYR A 140 -6.59 11.46 -5.60
C TYR A 140 -6.30 11.79 -7.06
N GLY A 141 -6.08 10.77 -7.89
CA GLY A 141 -5.74 10.90 -9.31
C GLY A 141 -4.25 11.07 -9.58
N LEU A 142 -3.38 10.82 -8.57
CA LEU A 142 -1.94 10.75 -8.78
C LEU A 142 -1.60 9.46 -9.52
N GLU A 143 -0.72 9.57 -10.51
CA GLU A 143 -0.27 8.44 -11.32
C GLU A 143 1.14 8.00 -10.90
N SER A 144 1.43 6.73 -11.12
CA SER A 144 2.76 6.17 -10.92
C SER A 144 3.75 6.76 -11.93
N ASP A 145 4.97 7.04 -11.49
CA ASP A 145 6.12 7.19 -12.39
C ASP A 145 6.72 5.81 -12.69
N SER A 146 7.46 5.72 -13.80
CA SER A 146 8.25 4.52 -14.09
C SER A 146 9.23 4.27 -12.94
N THR A 147 9.10 3.14 -12.28
CA THR A 147 9.85 2.81 -11.07
C THR A 147 10.29 1.35 -11.11
N ILE A 148 11.54 1.11 -10.71
CA ILE A 148 12.08 -0.25 -10.54
C ILE A 148 12.25 -0.48 -9.04
N LEU A 149 11.56 -1.50 -8.54
CA LEU A 149 11.65 -1.96 -7.16
C LEU A 149 12.39 -3.29 -7.11
N ILE A 150 13.15 -3.53 -6.06
CA ILE A 150 13.95 -4.76 -5.94
C ILE A 150 13.60 -5.44 -4.63
N PHE A 151 13.35 -6.75 -4.72
CA PHE A 151 13.25 -7.62 -3.55
C PHE A 151 14.12 -8.87 -3.71
N ARG A 152 14.51 -9.47 -2.59
CA ARG A 152 15.27 -10.71 -2.55
C ARG A 152 14.62 -11.69 -1.58
N ARG A 153 14.49 -12.94 -1.96
CA ARG A 153 14.10 -14.01 -1.05
C ARG A 153 15.31 -14.50 -0.28
N LYS A 154 15.19 -14.60 1.04
CA LYS A 154 16.27 -15.11 1.90
C LYS A 154 16.57 -16.56 1.62
N GLU A 155 17.81 -16.95 1.88
CA GLU A 155 18.27 -18.34 1.83
C GLU A 155 18.18 -18.99 3.22
N LYS A 156 18.05 -20.33 3.27
CA LYS A 156 18.05 -21.09 4.53
C LYS A 156 19.29 -20.83 5.38
N LYS A 157 20.44 -20.63 4.75
CA LYS A 157 21.71 -20.35 5.46
C LYS A 157 21.70 -19.02 6.22
N GLU A 158 20.78 -18.10 5.93
CA GLU A 158 20.64 -16.82 6.63
C GLU A 158 19.90 -16.96 7.98
N TYR A 159 19.38 -18.15 8.28
CA TYR A 159 18.68 -18.44 9.54
C TYR A 159 19.56 -19.21 10.52
N SER A 160 19.48 -18.82 11.78
CA SER A 160 20.11 -19.56 12.87
C SER A 160 19.14 -20.59 13.45
N ASN A 161 19.62 -21.80 13.68
CA ASN A 161 18.87 -22.84 14.38
C ASN A 161 19.11 -22.75 15.88
N ILE A 162 18.05 -22.61 16.67
CA ILE A 162 18.10 -22.67 18.14
C ILE A 162 17.54 -24.04 18.56
N ILE A 163 18.38 -24.88 19.19
CA ILE A 163 17.96 -26.16 19.75
C ILE A 163 17.74 -25.95 21.24
N LEU A 164 16.50 -26.01 21.69
CA LEU A 164 16.12 -25.99 23.10
C LEU A 164 15.98 -27.43 23.58
N LYS A 165 16.83 -27.85 24.54
CA LYS A 165 16.66 -29.09 25.27
C LYS A 165 15.98 -28.76 26.59
N LEU A 166 14.78 -29.25 26.77
CA LEU A 166 14.05 -29.23 28.05
C LEU A 166 14.42 -30.50 28.81
N GLU A 167 15.01 -30.36 30.00
CA GLU A 167 15.25 -31.44 30.98
C GLU A 167 14.10 -31.56 31.94
#